data_78dbfd7deda8b1fcc5a9fe9426037eac
#
_entry.id   78dbfd7deda8b1fcc5a9fe9426037eac
#
_cell.length_a   1.000
_cell.length_b   1.000
_cell.length_c   1.000
_cell.angle_alpha   90.00
_cell.angle_beta   90.00
_cell.angle_gamma   90.00
#
_symmetry.space_group_name_H-M   'P 1'
#
loop_
_entity.id
_entity.type
_entity.pdbx_description
1 polymer ?
#
loop_
_entity_poly.entity_id
_entity_poly.type
_entity_poly.pdbx_seq_one_letter_code
_entity_poly.pdbx_strand_id
1 'polypeptide(L)'
;MEKKKLSLPAQIFIALLLGIVVGLAFYFMGKPEITTNYLKPFGTIFVNLLKFIVVPVVLLSMIDGIVSMGDMKKVGSVGWKTVAYFLVTTAIACVIGLVFANIFNNAGLFPTLQLVDGQVWEKATSANFMDTLIGIFPSNLWESFRTSNMLQVIVIAILLGGGILTAGEKGKLAQDMVTSLYAVIERVMAFIISLSPIGVFTMMAWVVATQGPEILGSLGIVLGCAYLGYIVHAVLCYSVSAKAFAGINPIDRKSVV
;
A
#
# COMPACT_ATOMS: atom_id res chain seq x y z
N MET A 1 -9.73 16.63 33.82
CA MET A 1 -8.87 15.49 33.39
C MET A 1 -9.19 15.19 31.94
N GLU A 2 -8.41 15.72 30.99
CA GLU A 2 -8.52 15.33 29.57
C GLU A 2 -8.12 13.87 29.46
N LYS A 3 -9.08 13.02 29.10
CA LYS A 3 -8.77 11.64 28.75
C LYS A 3 -7.86 11.67 27.51
N LYS A 4 -6.57 11.36 27.68
CA LYS A 4 -5.64 11.14 26.56
C LYS A 4 -6.29 10.13 25.62
N LYS A 5 -6.77 10.60 24.47
CA LYS A 5 -7.27 9.71 23.42
C LYS A 5 -6.11 8.83 22.98
N LEU A 6 -6.31 7.51 22.99
CA LEU A 6 -5.35 6.56 22.48
C LEU A 6 -4.96 6.91 21.03
N SER A 7 -3.68 6.84 20.71
CA SER A 7 -3.24 7.03 19.34
C SER A 7 -3.86 5.96 18.41
N LEU A 8 -4.10 6.30 17.15
CA LEU A 8 -4.69 5.37 16.17
C LEU A 8 -3.92 4.03 16.08
N PRO A 9 -2.55 4.01 16.01
CA PRO A 9 -1.81 2.76 16.05
C PRO A 9 -2.08 1.91 17.29
N ALA A 10 -2.20 2.53 18.47
CA ALA A 10 -2.53 1.81 19.70
C ALA A 10 -3.94 1.20 19.65
N GLN A 11 -4.91 1.93 19.08
CA GLN A 11 -6.26 1.42 18.87
C GLN A 11 -6.27 0.21 17.92
N ILE A 12 -5.52 0.28 16.82
CA ILE A 12 -5.37 -0.82 15.85
C ILE A 12 -4.75 -2.05 16.53
N PHE A 13 -3.71 -1.84 17.33
CA PHE A 13 -3.04 -2.95 18.04
C PHE A 13 -3.98 -3.62 19.06
N ILE A 14 -4.72 -2.85 19.84
CA ILE A 14 -5.73 -3.39 20.75
C ILE A 14 -6.82 -4.14 19.97
N ALA A 15 -7.30 -3.58 18.88
CA ALA A 15 -8.30 -4.19 18.02
C ALA A 15 -7.82 -5.52 17.43
N LEU A 16 -6.56 -5.60 17.03
CA LEU A 16 -5.91 -6.83 16.55
C LEU A 16 -5.90 -7.90 17.65
N LEU A 17 -5.44 -7.56 18.86
CA LEU A 17 -5.42 -8.50 19.99
C LEU A 17 -6.83 -8.98 20.35
N LEU A 18 -7.80 -8.08 20.42
CA LEU A 18 -9.21 -8.44 20.68
C LEU A 18 -9.77 -9.33 19.56
N GLY A 19 -9.42 -9.05 18.30
CA GLY A 19 -9.80 -9.88 17.16
C GLY A 19 -9.26 -11.30 17.28
N ILE A 20 -8.01 -11.46 17.68
CA ILE A 20 -7.42 -12.79 17.95
C ILE A 20 -8.18 -13.52 19.03
N VAL A 21 -8.43 -12.89 20.18
CA VAL A 21 -9.14 -13.51 21.30
C VAL A 21 -10.54 -13.94 20.91
N VAL A 22 -11.29 -13.09 20.24
CA VAL A 22 -12.65 -13.40 19.76
C VAL A 22 -12.60 -14.49 18.69
N GLY A 23 -11.66 -14.44 17.77
CA GLY A 23 -11.46 -15.47 16.74
C GLY A 23 -11.18 -16.84 17.35
N LEU A 24 -10.26 -16.93 18.33
CA LEU A 24 -9.97 -18.16 19.06
C LEU A 24 -11.21 -18.70 19.81
N ALA A 25 -11.97 -17.82 20.46
CA ALA A 25 -13.20 -18.22 21.16
C ALA A 25 -14.17 -18.91 20.19
N PHE A 26 -14.45 -18.31 19.03
CA PHE A 26 -15.33 -18.92 18.03
C PHE A 26 -14.74 -20.19 17.38
N TYR A 27 -13.44 -20.25 17.21
CA TYR A 27 -12.74 -21.45 16.73
C TYR A 27 -12.97 -22.65 17.68
N PHE A 28 -12.68 -22.46 18.99
CA PHE A 28 -12.85 -23.53 19.99
C PHE A 28 -14.33 -23.88 20.26
N MET A 29 -15.25 -22.93 20.04
CA MET A 29 -16.70 -23.21 20.10
C MET A 29 -17.20 -24.01 18.88
N GLY A 30 -16.37 -24.23 17.85
CA GLY A 30 -16.77 -24.89 16.62
C GLY A 30 -17.82 -24.11 15.81
N LYS A 31 -17.87 -22.78 15.95
CA LYS A 31 -18.86 -21.90 15.28
C LYS A 31 -18.20 -20.79 14.46
N PRO A 32 -17.29 -21.11 13.51
CA PRO A 32 -16.63 -20.10 12.67
C PRO A 32 -17.60 -19.37 11.74
N GLU A 33 -18.77 -19.98 11.46
CA GLU A 33 -19.82 -19.38 10.62
C GLU A 33 -20.34 -18.07 11.16
N ILE A 34 -20.37 -17.88 12.48
CA ILE A 34 -20.78 -16.62 13.10
C ILE A 34 -19.85 -15.50 12.69
N THR A 35 -18.54 -15.72 12.73
CA THR A 35 -17.56 -14.72 12.30
C THR A 35 -17.65 -14.47 10.80
N THR A 36 -17.90 -15.48 10.00
CA THR A 36 -18.05 -15.38 8.55
C THR A 36 -19.30 -14.58 8.16
N ASN A 37 -20.43 -14.84 8.83
CA ASN A 37 -21.69 -14.21 8.46
C ASN A 37 -21.86 -12.80 9.05
N TYR A 38 -21.30 -12.52 10.23
CA TYR A 38 -21.53 -11.25 10.94
C TYR A 38 -20.31 -10.36 11.03
N LEU A 39 -19.10 -10.88 11.23
CA LEU A 39 -17.90 -10.04 11.38
C LEU A 39 -17.19 -9.77 10.04
N LYS A 40 -17.01 -10.78 9.21
CA LYS A 40 -16.36 -10.66 7.90
C LYS A 40 -16.96 -9.54 7.02
N PRO A 41 -18.30 -9.36 6.93
CA PRO A 41 -18.88 -8.28 6.12
C PRO A 41 -18.39 -6.88 6.51
N PHE A 42 -18.22 -6.57 7.79
CA PHE A 42 -17.70 -5.28 8.23
C PHE A 42 -16.23 -5.09 7.84
N GLY A 43 -15.42 -6.14 7.96
CA GLY A 43 -14.04 -6.13 7.46
C GLY A 43 -13.98 -5.95 5.95
N THR A 44 -14.88 -6.61 5.20
CA THR A 44 -14.98 -6.47 3.75
C THR A 44 -15.38 -5.06 3.33
N ILE A 45 -16.34 -4.44 4.04
CA ILE A 45 -16.72 -3.04 3.82
C ILE A 45 -15.50 -2.13 4.01
N PHE A 46 -14.72 -2.32 5.08
CA PHE A 46 -13.51 -1.54 5.32
C PHE A 46 -12.49 -1.70 4.19
N VAL A 47 -12.22 -2.94 3.74
CA VAL A 47 -11.32 -3.20 2.61
C VAL A 47 -11.83 -2.56 1.31
N ASN A 48 -13.14 -2.59 1.07
CA ASN A 48 -13.74 -1.95 -0.10
C ASN A 48 -13.59 -0.43 -0.04
N LEU A 49 -13.74 0.19 1.13
CA LEU A 49 -13.51 1.63 1.31
C LEU A 49 -12.04 1.99 1.07
N LEU A 50 -11.08 1.15 1.51
CA LEU A 50 -9.67 1.33 1.20
C LEU A 50 -9.41 1.24 -0.31
N LYS A 51 -9.99 0.27 -1.00
CA LYS A 51 -9.87 0.13 -2.47
C LYS A 51 -10.49 1.33 -3.20
N PHE A 52 -11.64 1.79 -2.74
CA PHE A 52 -12.34 2.94 -3.32
C PHE A 52 -11.49 4.21 -3.31
N ILE A 53 -10.80 4.50 -2.21
CA ILE A 53 -10.09 5.77 -2.06
C ILE A 53 -8.75 5.82 -2.82
N VAL A 54 -8.16 4.67 -3.18
CA VAL A 54 -6.80 4.60 -3.76
C VAL A 54 -6.72 5.36 -5.09
N VAL A 55 -7.65 5.09 -6.02
CA VAL A 55 -7.63 5.73 -7.36
C VAL A 55 -7.78 7.25 -7.26
N PRO A 56 -8.78 7.82 -6.55
CA PRO A 56 -8.92 9.26 -6.41
C PRO A 56 -7.71 9.93 -5.75
N VAL A 57 -7.16 9.32 -4.69
CA VAL A 57 -5.97 9.86 -4.00
C VAL A 57 -4.77 9.91 -4.93
N VAL A 58 -4.46 8.80 -5.61
CA VAL A 58 -3.31 8.74 -6.52
C VAL A 58 -3.48 9.74 -7.67
N LEU A 59 -4.65 9.78 -8.30
CA LEU A 59 -4.91 10.69 -9.40
C LEU A 59 -4.72 12.15 -8.99
N LEU A 60 -5.45 12.58 -7.97
CA LEU A 60 -5.47 13.99 -7.56
C LEU A 60 -4.14 14.43 -6.96
N SER A 61 -3.49 13.61 -6.12
CA SER A 61 -2.19 13.93 -5.55
C SER A 61 -1.09 14.07 -6.61
N MET A 62 -1.12 13.19 -7.62
CA MET A 62 -0.16 13.27 -8.73
C MET A 62 -0.38 14.51 -9.59
N ILE A 63 -1.63 14.85 -9.93
CA ILE A 63 -1.93 16.07 -10.70
C ILE A 63 -1.52 17.30 -9.89
N ASP A 64 -1.92 17.38 -8.62
CA ASP A 64 -1.58 18.49 -7.72
C ASP A 64 -0.06 18.66 -7.58
N GLY A 65 0.67 17.56 -7.39
CA GLY A 65 2.13 17.56 -7.34
C GLY A 65 2.78 18.07 -8.62
N ILE A 66 2.29 17.65 -9.81
CA ILE A 66 2.81 18.09 -11.10
C ILE A 66 2.54 19.60 -11.29
N VAL A 67 1.33 20.03 -11.01
CA VAL A 67 0.93 21.44 -11.18
C VAL A 67 1.68 22.34 -10.22
N SER A 68 1.93 21.89 -8.98
CA SER A 68 2.71 22.63 -7.98
C SER A 68 4.18 22.85 -8.39
N MET A 69 4.74 22.04 -9.29
CA MET A 69 6.10 22.25 -9.80
C MET A 69 6.22 23.48 -10.73
N GLY A 70 5.13 23.92 -11.34
CA GLY A 70 5.03 25.14 -12.14
C GLY A 70 5.80 25.13 -13.47
N ASP A 71 6.60 24.11 -13.78
CA ASP A 71 7.44 24.04 -14.98
C ASP A 71 7.57 22.59 -15.48
N MET A 72 7.17 22.34 -16.73
CA MET A 72 7.24 21.03 -17.38
C MET A 72 8.67 20.48 -17.50
N LYS A 73 9.69 21.34 -17.62
CA LYS A 73 11.09 20.91 -17.65
C LYS A 73 11.49 20.31 -16.29
N LYS A 74 11.04 20.93 -15.20
CA LYS A 74 11.25 20.38 -13.84
C LYS A 74 10.54 19.06 -13.67
N VAL A 75 9.27 18.97 -14.10
CA VAL A 75 8.48 17.72 -14.07
C VAL A 75 9.20 16.60 -14.80
N GLY A 76 9.68 16.83 -16.02
CA GLY A 76 10.43 15.83 -16.80
C GLY A 76 11.75 15.43 -16.12
N SER A 77 12.54 16.40 -15.67
CA SER A 77 13.83 16.14 -15.03
C SER A 77 13.70 15.39 -13.70
N VAL A 78 12.79 15.82 -12.83
CA VAL A 78 12.53 15.16 -11.53
C VAL A 78 11.89 13.81 -11.77
N GLY A 79 10.89 13.73 -12.66
CA GLY A 79 10.18 12.50 -12.98
C GLY A 79 11.11 11.39 -13.45
N TRP A 80 11.99 11.67 -14.44
CA TRP A 80 12.94 10.67 -14.93
C TRP A 80 13.90 10.17 -13.83
N LYS A 81 14.48 11.09 -13.05
CA LYS A 81 15.39 10.73 -11.95
C LYS A 81 14.68 9.88 -10.90
N THR A 82 13.43 10.23 -10.58
CA THR A 82 12.60 9.49 -9.63
C THR A 82 12.30 8.09 -10.14
N VAL A 83 11.87 7.94 -11.40
CA VAL A 83 11.60 6.63 -12.01
C VAL A 83 12.85 5.76 -12.01
N ALA A 84 13.99 6.29 -12.46
CA ALA A 84 15.25 5.55 -12.47
C ALA A 84 15.66 5.10 -11.05
N TYR A 85 15.55 5.99 -10.07
CA TYR A 85 15.83 5.67 -8.66
C TYR A 85 14.92 4.57 -8.13
N PHE A 86 13.60 4.67 -8.38
CA PHE A 86 12.66 3.64 -7.94
C PHE A 86 12.88 2.30 -8.62
N LEU A 87 13.20 2.26 -9.91
CA LEU A 87 13.52 1.01 -10.60
C LEU A 87 14.72 0.30 -9.97
N VAL A 88 15.80 1.05 -9.70
CA VAL A 88 16.99 0.49 -9.04
C VAL A 88 16.70 0.00 -7.64
N THR A 89 16.04 0.83 -6.80
CA THR A 89 15.74 0.46 -5.41
C THR A 89 14.74 -0.68 -5.33
N THR A 90 13.77 -0.77 -6.25
CA THR A 90 12.83 -1.88 -6.35
C THR A 90 13.53 -3.18 -6.75
N ALA A 91 14.44 -3.14 -7.72
CA ALA A 91 15.23 -4.31 -8.11
C ALA A 91 16.05 -4.84 -6.91
N ILE A 92 16.69 -3.94 -6.15
CA ILE A 92 17.42 -4.31 -4.93
C ILE A 92 16.45 -4.89 -3.87
N ALA A 93 15.27 -4.30 -3.68
CA ALA A 93 14.26 -4.81 -2.75
C ALA A 93 13.80 -6.22 -3.12
N CYS A 94 13.57 -6.48 -4.42
CA CYS A 94 13.21 -7.81 -4.91
C CYS A 94 14.32 -8.84 -4.62
N VAL A 95 15.58 -8.50 -4.85
CA VAL A 95 16.71 -9.38 -4.54
C VAL A 95 16.78 -9.67 -3.05
N ILE A 96 16.69 -8.64 -2.19
CA ILE A 96 16.68 -8.79 -0.73
C ILE A 96 15.51 -9.70 -0.31
N GLY A 97 14.30 -9.45 -0.82
CA GLY A 97 13.11 -10.24 -0.50
C GLY A 97 13.28 -11.71 -0.89
N LEU A 98 13.81 -12.00 -2.08
CA LEU A 98 14.09 -13.37 -2.54
C LEU A 98 15.15 -14.05 -1.68
N VAL A 99 16.21 -13.35 -1.30
CA VAL A 99 17.25 -13.91 -0.42
C VAL A 99 16.67 -14.28 0.94
N PHE A 100 15.92 -13.39 1.58
CA PHE A 100 15.28 -13.70 2.87
C PHE A 100 14.25 -14.83 2.74
N ALA A 101 13.41 -14.80 1.70
CA ALA A 101 12.43 -15.86 1.46
C ALA A 101 13.12 -17.23 1.29
N ASN A 102 14.23 -17.31 0.55
CA ASN A 102 15.00 -18.54 0.40
C ASN A 102 15.65 -19.00 1.71
N ILE A 103 16.23 -18.09 2.49
CA ILE A 103 16.81 -18.42 3.79
C ILE A 103 15.74 -19.02 4.72
N PHE A 104 14.58 -18.38 4.84
CA PHE A 104 13.49 -18.86 5.68
C PHE A 104 12.90 -20.18 5.19
N ASN A 105 12.78 -20.35 3.87
CA ASN A 105 12.30 -21.58 3.26
C ASN A 105 13.27 -22.74 3.51
N ASN A 106 14.57 -22.54 3.29
CA ASN A 106 15.61 -23.57 3.51
C ASN A 106 15.77 -23.92 5.01
N ALA A 107 15.49 -22.97 5.90
CA ALA A 107 15.43 -23.23 7.33
C ALA A 107 14.15 -23.98 7.78
N GLY A 108 13.23 -24.29 6.86
CA GLY A 108 11.97 -24.96 7.17
C GLY A 108 11.01 -24.13 8.02
N LEU A 109 11.22 -22.78 8.04
CA LEU A 109 10.42 -21.90 8.88
C LEU A 109 9.07 -21.55 8.27
N PHE A 110 8.93 -21.64 6.94
CA PHE A 110 7.62 -21.44 6.31
C PHE A 110 6.74 -22.67 6.53
N PRO A 111 5.61 -22.51 7.21
CA PRO A 111 4.68 -23.62 7.38
C PRO A 111 4.09 -23.99 6.02
N THR A 112 3.93 -25.28 5.79
CA THR A 112 3.13 -25.81 4.69
C THR A 112 1.66 -25.49 4.99
N LEU A 113 1.19 -24.34 4.50
CA LEU A 113 -0.23 -24.03 4.56
C LEU A 113 -0.96 -25.06 3.67
N GLN A 114 -1.86 -25.83 4.27
CA GLN A 114 -2.78 -26.62 3.49
C GLN A 114 -3.65 -25.66 2.69
N LEU A 115 -3.51 -25.69 1.38
CA LEU A 115 -4.37 -24.89 0.50
C LEU A 115 -5.80 -25.34 0.74
N VAL A 116 -6.68 -24.41 1.09
CA VAL A 116 -8.11 -24.66 1.12
C VAL A 116 -8.50 -25.11 -0.29
N ASP A 117 -9.09 -26.30 -0.41
CA ASP A 117 -9.51 -26.87 -1.68
C ASP A 117 -10.22 -25.83 -2.57
N GLY A 118 -9.69 -25.63 -3.77
CA GLY A 118 -10.26 -24.74 -4.78
C GLY A 118 -9.49 -23.45 -5.08
N GLN A 119 -8.42 -23.11 -4.35
CA GLN A 119 -7.54 -22.01 -4.76
C GLN A 119 -6.44 -22.52 -5.68
N VAL A 120 -6.72 -22.56 -6.97
CA VAL A 120 -5.68 -22.74 -7.99
C VAL A 120 -4.91 -21.41 -8.10
N TRP A 121 -3.65 -21.43 -7.72
CA TRP A 121 -2.75 -20.32 -8.06
C TRP A 121 -2.62 -20.29 -9.58
N GLU A 122 -3.21 -19.28 -10.21
CA GLU A 122 -2.91 -19.02 -11.62
C GLU A 122 -1.40 -18.84 -11.74
N LYS A 123 -0.80 -19.77 -12.49
CA LYS A 123 0.63 -19.70 -12.80
C LYS A 123 0.85 -18.33 -13.45
N ALA A 124 1.66 -17.47 -12.81
CA ALA A 124 1.97 -16.17 -13.36
C ALA A 124 2.44 -16.37 -14.80
N THR A 125 1.59 -16.00 -15.75
CA THR A 125 1.98 -15.97 -17.16
C THR A 125 3.17 -15.03 -17.25
N SER A 126 4.25 -15.46 -17.89
CA SER A 126 5.42 -14.62 -18.12
C SER A 126 4.94 -13.36 -18.87
N ALA A 127 4.84 -12.26 -18.13
CA ALA A 127 4.43 -11.00 -18.72
C ALA A 127 5.46 -10.62 -19.80
N ASN A 128 5.02 -10.51 -21.04
CA ASN A 128 5.86 -9.99 -22.10
C ASN A 128 6.17 -8.52 -21.75
N PHE A 129 7.44 -8.17 -21.74
CA PHE A 129 7.87 -6.80 -21.42
C PHE A 129 7.18 -5.75 -22.31
N MET A 130 7.02 -6.05 -23.60
CA MET A 130 6.35 -5.15 -24.55
C MET A 130 4.86 -5.00 -24.26
N ASP A 131 4.17 -6.09 -23.91
CA ASP A 131 2.76 -6.03 -23.56
C ASP A 131 2.54 -5.24 -22.27
N THR A 132 3.46 -5.37 -21.30
CA THR A 132 3.46 -4.58 -20.08
C THR A 132 3.68 -3.09 -20.39
N LEU A 133 4.66 -2.77 -21.23
CA LEU A 133 4.97 -1.39 -21.62
C LEU A 133 3.79 -0.73 -22.36
N ILE A 134 3.15 -1.44 -23.29
CA ILE A 134 1.96 -0.95 -24.00
C ILE A 134 0.81 -0.80 -23.02
N GLY A 135 0.62 -1.75 -22.11
CA GLY A 135 -0.43 -1.78 -21.10
C GLY A 135 -0.36 -0.64 -20.08
N ILE A 136 0.78 0.08 -19.98
CA ILE A 136 0.90 1.29 -19.14
C ILE A 136 0.05 2.45 -19.70
N PHE A 137 -0.10 2.52 -21.05
CA PHE A 137 -0.84 3.60 -21.67
C PHE A 137 -2.34 3.27 -21.69
N PRO A 138 -3.19 4.17 -21.13
CA PRO A 138 -4.61 3.92 -21.07
C PRO A 138 -5.25 4.07 -22.45
N SER A 139 -6.03 3.08 -22.86
CA SER A 139 -6.92 3.19 -24.03
C SER A 139 -8.25 3.85 -23.68
N ASN A 140 -8.65 3.76 -22.41
CA ASN A 140 -9.90 4.28 -21.89
C ASN A 140 -9.73 4.74 -20.44
N LEU A 141 -10.14 5.99 -20.16
CA LEU A 141 -10.05 6.59 -18.81
C LEU A 141 -10.86 5.79 -17.78
N TRP A 142 -12.09 5.44 -18.10
CA TRP A 142 -13.00 4.77 -17.18
C TRP A 142 -12.58 3.34 -16.88
N GLU A 143 -12.02 2.64 -17.85
CA GLU A 143 -11.53 1.28 -17.67
C GLU A 143 -10.35 1.25 -16.69
N SER A 144 -9.43 2.21 -16.80
CA SER A 144 -8.29 2.34 -15.87
C SER A 144 -8.75 2.53 -14.42
N PHE A 145 -9.83 3.28 -14.22
CA PHE A 145 -10.41 3.51 -12.89
C PHE A 145 -11.18 2.28 -12.40
N ARG A 146 -11.99 1.65 -13.26
CA ARG A 146 -12.76 0.45 -12.93
C ARG A 146 -11.87 -0.71 -12.50
N THR A 147 -10.80 -0.93 -13.22
CA THR A 147 -9.84 -2.01 -12.94
C THR A 147 -8.80 -1.63 -11.87
N SER A 148 -8.81 -0.38 -11.42
CA SER A 148 -7.79 0.17 -10.50
C SER A 148 -6.35 -0.06 -11.01
N ASN A 149 -6.14 0.07 -12.33
CA ASN A 149 -4.82 -0.06 -12.92
C ASN A 149 -3.98 1.18 -12.62
N MET A 150 -3.18 1.10 -11.54
CA MET A 150 -2.42 2.24 -11.02
C MET A 150 -1.42 2.81 -12.01
N LEU A 151 -0.79 1.97 -12.86
CA LEU A 151 0.15 2.46 -13.86
C LEU A 151 -0.55 3.36 -14.88
N GLN A 152 -1.73 2.96 -15.34
CA GLN A 152 -2.55 3.79 -16.24
C GLN A 152 -3.05 5.06 -15.55
N VAL A 153 -3.46 4.98 -14.28
CA VAL A 153 -3.90 6.15 -13.50
C VAL A 153 -2.76 7.17 -13.37
N ILE A 154 -1.52 6.72 -13.16
CA ILE A 154 -0.35 7.60 -13.10
C ILE A 154 -0.12 8.29 -14.46
N VAL A 155 -0.20 7.57 -15.57
CA VAL A 155 -0.06 8.17 -16.91
C VAL A 155 -1.16 9.20 -17.17
N ILE A 156 -2.41 8.90 -16.80
CA ILE A 156 -3.53 9.85 -16.88
C ILE A 156 -3.23 11.11 -16.07
N ALA A 157 -2.74 10.94 -14.83
CA ALA A 157 -2.37 12.06 -13.96
C ALA A 157 -1.27 12.94 -14.58
N ILE A 158 -0.25 12.33 -15.20
CA ILE A 158 0.83 13.05 -15.88
C ILE A 158 0.28 13.85 -17.09
N LEU A 159 -0.56 13.23 -17.89
CA LEU A 159 -1.15 13.89 -19.05
C LEU A 159 -2.06 15.05 -18.65
N LEU A 160 -2.93 14.87 -17.66
CA LEU A 160 -3.82 15.91 -17.15
C LEU A 160 -3.05 17.03 -16.45
N GLY A 161 -2.13 16.70 -15.57
CA GLY A 161 -1.28 17.70 -14.87
C GLY A 161 -0.42 18.50 -15.84
N GLY A 162 0.17 17.84 -16.83
CA GLY A 162 0.91 18.50 -17.92
C GLY A 162 0.02 19.38 -18.78
N GLY A 163 -1.19 18.91 -19.10
CA GLY A 163 -2.21 19.70 -19.81
C GLY A 163 -2.60 20.98 -19.06
N ILE A 164 -2.83 20.90 -17.75
CA ILE A 164 -3.15 22.05 -16.90
C ILE A 164 -1.99 23.06 -16.89
N LEU A 165 -0.76 22.59 -16.70
CA LEU A 165 0.43 23.45 -16.71
C LEU A 165 0.62 24.19 -18.04
N THR A 166 0.46 23.47 -19.16
CA THR A 166 0.65 24.03 -20.50
C THR A 166 -0.47 24.95 -20.94
N ALA A 167 -1.68 24.81 -20.35
CA ALA A 167 -2.81 25.70 -20.59
C ALA A 167 -2.63 27.10 -19.97
N GLY A 168 -1.67 27.30 -19.06
CA GLY A 168 -1.38 28.58 -18.41
C GLY A 168 -2.61 29.16 -17.69
N GLU A 169 -2.92 30.44 -17.94
CA GLU A 169 -4.05 31.12 -17.29
C GLU A 169 -5.40 30.43 -17.49
N LYS A 170 -5.61 29.77 -18.65
CA LYS A 170 -6.84 29.00 -18.91
C LYS A 170 -6.93 27.73 -18.05
N GLY A 171 -5.79 27.19 -17.61
CA GLY A 171 -5.70 26.03 -16.74
C GLY A 171 -5.92 26.32 -15.27
N LYS A 172 -5.89 27.60 -14.85
CA LYS A 172 -5.91 27.98 -13.43
C LYS A 172 -7.15 27.48 -12.68
N LEU A 173 -8.33 27.59 -13.29
CA LEU A 173 -9.56 27.06 -12.69
C LEU A 173 -9.50 25.56 -12.45
N ALA A 174 -8.95 24.81 -13.41
CA ALA A 174 -8.77 23.35 -13.28
C ALA A 174 -7.74 23.01 -12.17
N GLN A 175 -6.66 23.79 -12.07
CA GLN A 175 -5.69 23.67 -10.97
C GLN A 175 -6.35 23.85 -9.60
N ASP A 176 -7.06 24.96 -9.40
CA ASP A 176 -7.72 25.28 -8.13
C ASP A 176 -8.76 24.21 -7.76
N MET A 177 -9.48 23.68 -8.76
CA MET A 177 -10.44 22.59 -8.57
C MET A 177 -9.74 21.29 -8.14
N VAL A 178 -8.63 20.91 -8.76
CA VAL A 178 -7.87 19.72 -8.39
C VAL A 178 -7.34 19.84 -6.97
N THR A 179 -6.72 20.97 -6.60
CA THR A 179 -6.20 21.20 -5.24
C THR A 179 -7.32 21.13 -4.20
N SER A 180 -8.49 21.72 -4.50
CA SER A 180 -9.65 21.67 -3.61
C SER A 180 -10.20 20.23 -3.47
N LEU A 181 -10.33 19.51 -4.58
CA LEU A 181 -10.78 18.10 -4.56
C LEU A 181 -9.79 17.20 -3.84
N TYR A 182 -8.48 17.43 -4.01
CA TYR A 182 -7.45 16.68 -3.30
C TYR A 182 -7.58 16.85 -1.77
N ALA A 183 -7.76 18.08 -1.30
CA ALA A 183 -7.99 18.36 0.12
C ALA A 183 -9.24 17.64 0.66
N VAL A 184 -10.32 17.55 -0.13
CA VAL A 184 -11.54 16.80 0.24
C VAL A 184 -11.23 15.29 0.33
N ILE A 185 -10.57 14.75 -0.68
CA ILE A 185 -10.22 13.32 -0.72
C ILE A 185 -9.27 12.93 0.42
N GLU A 186 -8.31 13.78 0.79
CA GLU A 186 -7.47 13.55 1.98
C GLU A 186 -8.30 13.44 3.27
N ARG A 187 -9.35 14.25 3.42
CA ARG A 187 -10.26 14.16 4.57
C ARG A 187 -11.06 12.87 4.57
N VAL A 188 -11.55 12.45 3.38
CA VAL A 188 -12.24 11.16 3.22
C VAL A 188 -11.29 10.01 3.56
N MET A 189 -10.05 10.05 3.08
CA MET A 189 -9.02 9.07 3.38
C MET A 189 -8.75 9.00 4.90
N ALA A 190 -8.58 10.14 5.56
CA ALA A 190 -8.38 10.19 7.00
C ALA A 190 -9.58 9.58 7.78
N PHE A 191 -10.80 9.82 7.32
CA PHE A 191 -12.01 9.18 7.87
C PHE A 191 -11.97 7.66 7.69
N ILE A 192 -11.67 7.16 6.48
CA ILE A 192 -11.59 5.71 6.21
C ILE A 192 -10.50 5.07 7.08
N ILE A 193 -9.32 5.70 7.20
CA ILE A 193 -8.24 5.22 8.05
C ILE A 193 -8.67 5.18 9.52
N SER A 194 -9.51 6.09 9.98
CA SER A 194 -10.01 6.07 11.36
C SER A 194 -10.89 4.86 11.68
N LEU A 195 -11.45 4.18 10.65
CA LEU A 195 -12.20 2.93 10.78
C LEU A 195 -11.30 1.68 10.86
N SER A 196 -9.97 1.84 10.69
CA SER A 196 -9.01 0.71 10.71
C SER A 196 -9.13 -0.19 11.94
N PRO A 197 -9.34 0.31 13.16
CA PRO A 197 -9.49 -0.58 14.32
C PRO A 197 -10.67 -1.56 14.15
N ILE A 198 -11.80 -1.11 13.61
CA ILE A 198 -12.97 -1.95 13.37
C ILE A 198 -12.68 -2.98 12.28
N GLY A 199 -12.07 -2.53 11.16
CA GLY A 199 -11.71 -3.40 10.05
C GLY A 199 -10.70 -4.48 10.47
N VAL A 200 -9.66 -4.11 11.21
CA VAL A 200 -8.63 -5.04 11.70
C VAL A 200 -9.21 -6.05 12.69
N PHE A 201 -10.03 -5.59 13.65
CA PHE A 201 -10.70 -6.46 14.60
C PHE A 201 -11.54 -7.53 13.89
N THR A 202 -12.42 -7.11 12.99
CA THR A 202 -13.39 -8.01 12.34
C THR A 202 -12.69 -9.00 11.38
N MET A 203 -11.70 -8.55 10.61
CA MET A 203 -10.93 -9.41 9.72
C MET A 203 -10.07 -10.41 10.50
N MET A 204 -9.40 -9.97 11.58
CA MET A 204 -8.58 -10.85 12.39
C MET A 204 -9.44 -11.90 13.11
N ALA A 205 -10.58 -11.50 13.67
CA ALA A 205 -11.50 -12.44 14.30
C ALA A 205 -12.01 -13.50 13.32
N TRP A 206 -12.32 -13.10 12.07
CA TRP A 206 -12.73 -14.04 11.04
C TRP A 206 -11.60 -14.99 10.62
N VAL A 207 -10.39 -14.45 10.35
CA VAL A 207 -9.25 -15.26 9.92
C VAL A 207 -8.89 -16.32 10.96
N VAL A 208 -8.78 -15.91 12.23
CA VAL A 208 -8.42 -16.83 13.32
C VAL A 208 -9.53 -17.86 13.58
N ALA A 209 -10.80 -17.47 13.50
CA ALA A 209 -11.92 -18.40 13.68
C ALA A 209 -12.01 -19.45 12.59
N THR A 210 -11.62 -19.10 11.35
CA THR A 210 -11.72 -20.03 10.20
C THR A 210 -10.46 -20.85 9.98
N GLN A 211 -9.28 -20.30 10.26
CA GLN A 211 -7.99 -20.95 10.00
C GLN A 211 -7.36 -21.58 11.24
N GLY A 212 -7.90 -21.25 12.43
CA GLY A 212 -7.36 -21.75 13.69
C GLY A 212 -6.11 -21.01 14.18
N PRO A 213 -5.58 -21.40 15.36
CA PRO A 213 -4.43 -20.74 15.98
C PRO A 213 -3.12 -20.90 15.20
N GLU A 214 -3.00 -21.91 14.36
CA GLU A 214 -1.80 -22.21 13.57
C GLU A 214 -1.48 -21.09 12.58
N ILE A 215 -2.50 -20.36 12.10
CA ILE A 215 -2.32 -19.22 11.20
C ILE A 215 -1.51 -18.09 11.86
N LEU A 216 -1.60 -17.92 13.17
CA LEU A 216 -0.87 -16.87 13.90
C LEU A 216 0.65 -17.09 13.83
N GLY A 217 1.08 -18.36 13.95
CA GLY A 217 2.48 -18.73 13.80
C GLY A 217 2.98 -18.45 12.38
N SER A 218 2.21 -18.88 11.39
CA SER A 218 2.51 -18.68 9.96
C SER A 218 2.62 -17.19 9.62
N LEU A 219 1.65 -16.38 10.03
CA LEU A 219 1.66 -14.93 9.83
C LEU A 219 2.84 -14.27 10.54
N GLY A 220 3.16 -14.70 11.78
CA GLY A 220 4.30 -14.19 12.54
C GLY A 220 5.62 -14.41 11.81
N ILE A 221 5.84 -15.58 11.25
CA ILE A 221 7.05 -15.91 10.48
C ILE A 221 7.14 -15.06 9.20
N VAL A 222 6.07 -14.97 8.44
CA VAL A 222 6.02 -14.15 7.22
C VAL A 222 6.27 -12.68 7.53
N LEU A 223 5.63 -12.15 8.58
CA LEU A 223 5.86 -10.77 9.04
C LEU A 223 7.31 -10.57 9.50
N GLY A 224 7.86 -11.50 10.28
CA GLY A 224 9.27 -11.44 10.72
C GLY A 224 10.23 -11.40 9.53
N CYS A 225 10.03 -12.27 8.55
CA CYS A 225 10.81 -12.28 7.31
C CYS A 225 10.71 -10.94 6.56
N ALA A 226 9.49 -10.40 6.40
CA ALA A 226 9.25 -9.13 5.73
C ALA A 226 9.91 -7.95 6.46
N TYR A 227 9.77 -7.88 7.79
CA TYR A 227 10.39 -6.81 8.59
C TYR A 227 11.91 -6.83 8.52
N LEU A 228 12.53 -8.02 8.56
CA LEU A 228 13.98 -8.14 8.38
C LEU A 228 14.39 -7.63 6.98
N GLY A 229 13.65 -8.02 5.94
CA GLY A 229 13.88 -7.51 4.60
C GLY A 229 13.75 -5.98 4.51
N TYR A 230 12.73 -5.39 5.13
CA TYR A 230 12.55 -3.93 5.17
C TYR A 230 13.67 -3.21 5.90
N ILE A 231 14.13 -3.72 7.04
CA ILE A 231 15.23 -3.12 7.80
C ILE A 231 16.51 -3.14 6.97
N VAL A 232 16.84 -4.29 6.37
CA VAL A 232 18.04 -4.42 5.53
C VAL A 232 17.93 -3.51 4.30
N HIS A 233 16.78 -3.47 3.63
CA HIS A 233 16.56 -2.58 2.49
C HIS A 233 16.68 -1.11 2.89
N ALA A 234 16.07 -0.69 3.99
CA ALA A 234 16.14 0.69 4.49
C ALA A 234 17.59 1.09 4.81
N VAL A 235 18.34 0.23 5.49
CA VAL A 235 19.74 0.51 5.83
C VAL A 235 20.62 0.54 4.59
N LEU A 236 20.50 -0.41 3.68
CA LEU A 236 21.33 -0.47 2.47
C LEU A 236 20.94 0.62 1.46
N CYS A 237 19.67 0.68 1.07
CA CYS A 237 19.26 1.58 -0.03
C CYS A 237 19.17 3.03 0.43
N TYR A 238 18.47 3.32 1.53
CA TYR A 238 18.23 4.72 1.89
C TYR A 238 19.45 5.36 2.55
N SER A 239 20.19 4.64 3.39
CA SER A 239 21.40 5.20 4.02
C SER A 239 22.51 5.44 2.99
N VAL A 240 22.70 4.51 2.05
CA VAL A 240 23.69 4.67 0.97
C VAL A 240 23.26 5.81 0.04
N SER A 241 21.98 5.88 -0.34
CA SER A 241 21.47 6.94 -1.21
C SER A 241 21.56 8.32 -0.55
N ALA A 242 21.21 8.45 0.73
CA ALA A 242 21.32 9.72 1.46
C ALA A 242 22.76 10.20 1.52
N LYS A 243 23.72 9.31 1.77
CA LYS A 243 25.13 9.64 1.77
C LYS A 243 25.67 9.98 0.39
N ALA A 244 25.32 9.18 -0.65
CA ALA A 244 25.86 9.31 -1.99
C ALA A 244 25.31 10.51 -2.75
N PHE A 245 24.01 10.80 -2.63
CA PHE A 245 23.35 11.84 -3.42
C PHE A 245 23.08 13.14 -2.65
N ALA A 246 22.85 13.06 -1.34
CA ALA A 246 22.55 14.26 -0.54
C ALA A 246 23.73 14.69 0.38
N GLY A 247 24.79 13.87 0.48
CA GLY A 247 25.91 14.17 1.42
C GLY A 247 25.51 14.15 2.89
N ILE A 248 24.30 13.67 3.20
CA ILE A 248 23.72 13.64 4.54
C ILE A 248 24.16 12.36 5.25
N ASN A 249 24.65 12.49 6.49
CA ASN A 249 24.92 11.33 7.30
C ASN A 249 23.60 10.82 7.92
N PRO A 250 23.10 9.63 7.53
CA PRO A 250 21.78 9.15 7.97
C PRO A 250 21.68 8.88 9.48
N ILE A 251 22.81 8.87 10.19
CA ILE A 251 22.88 8.66 11.65
C ILE A 251 22.96 9.98 12.42
N ASP A 252 23.24 11.08 11.74
CA ASP A 252 23.38 12.39 12.37
C ASP A 252 22.03 13.08 12.53
N ARG A 253 21.54 13.17 13.78
CA ARG A 253 20.27 13.85 14.13
C ARG A 253 20.20 15.33 13.74
N LYS A 254 21.33 15.95 13.45
CA LYS A 254 21.40 17.38 13.08
C LYS A 254 21.09 17.66 11.61
N SER A 255 21.00 16.64 10.77
CA SER A 255 20.73 16.80 9.33
C SER A 255 19.25 16.64 8.95
N VAL A 256 18.34 16.55 9.92
CA VAL A 256 16.90 16.30 9.71
C VAL A 256 16.05 17.49 10.23
N VAL A 257 16.60 18.69 10.34
CA VAL A 257 15.85 19.91 10.65
C VAL A 257 16.00 20.91 9.50
#